data_aacce12f28aba99936871ece63e5e493
#
_entry.id   aacce12f28aba99936871ece63e5e493
#
_cell.length_a   1.000
_cell.length_b   1.000
_cell.length_c   1.000
_cell.angle_alpha   90.00
_cell.angle_beta   90.00
_cell.angle_gamma   90.00
#
_symmetry.space_group_name_H-M   'P 1'
#
loop_
_entity.id
_entity.type
_entity.pdbx_description
1 polymer ?
#
loop_
_entity_poly.entity_id
_entity_poly.type
_entity_poly.pdbx_seq_one_letter_code
_entity_poly.pdbx_strand_id
1 'polypeptide(L)'
;IRTKRNRVHAEINALKKQGKDIKQVLKDAKKLPGELKKVEEKRIALANEIGEILLTIPNMMHKSVPKGKDDTENVVREKIGKPKKFSFDVKSHGELAEELDIVDFDASAAVAGNGFYYLKGDLVLLNQALQQYGLNFMIQKGYIPVEPPLMINKRATQGVVDFETFRDMIYKIEEEDLYLIATSEHPLISMFVDKILEENQLPIKFVGISPCFRKEVGSHGLDERGLYRTHQFNKIEMIVICKPEESYDYYDELLGLSKELFKSLGLPSRVYESCSGDLGDLKAKGADLEAWSPRKKDYFEVCSCSNLTEAQSRRLNIRVRKGGEKYYPHTLNNTAIATSRAMVAILENFQNKDGSVDIPKVLQPFMGKKKIEKR
;
A
#
# COMPACT_ATOMS: atom_id res chain seq x y z
N ILE A 1 8.86 -9.99 -41.62
CA ILE A 1 10.25 -9.62 -42.02
C ILE A 1 11.24 -10.74 -41.64
N ARG A 2 11.19 -11.34 -40.43
CA ARG A 2 12.06 -12.48 -40.04
C ARG A 2 11.96 -13.66 -41.02
N THR A 3 10.74 -14.04 -41.41
CA THR A 3 10.48 -15.07 -42.42
C THR A 3 11.05 -14.68 -43.78
N LYS A 4 10.88 -13.42 -44.21
CA LYS A 4 11.45 -12.87 -45.46
C LYS A 4 12.98 -12.94 -45.45
N ARG A 5 13.62 -12.57 -44.33
CA ARG A 5 15.07 -12.68 -44.15
C ARG A 5 15.57 -14.13 -44.31
N ASN A 6 14.91 -15.08 -43.66
CA ASN A 6 15.31 -16.48 -43.75
C ASN A 6 15.16 -17.02 -45.19
N ARG A 7 14.06 -16.62 -45.89
CA ARG A 7 13.83 -16.97 -47.28
C ARG A 7 14.92 -16.40 -48.21
N VAL A 8 15.27 -15.11 -48.07
CA VAL A 8 16.30 -14.46 -48.86
C VAL A 8 17.69 -15.09 -48.60
N HIS A 9 18.00 -15.48 -47.36
CA HIS A 9 19.22 -16.24 -47.04
C HIS A 9 19.26 -17.61 -47.74
N ALA A 10 18.15 -18.33 -47.75
CA ALA A 10 18.03 -19.63 -48.44
C ALA A 10 18.18 -19.44 -49.96
N GLU A 11 17.60 -18.41 -50.53
CA GLU A 11 17.67 -18.06 -51.95
C GLU A 11 19.14 -17.71 -52.39
N ILE A 12 19.83 -16.86 -51.59
CA ILE A 12 21.23 -16.55 -51.81
C ILE A 12 22.11 -17.84 -51.86
N ASN A 13 21.87 -18.72 -50.91
CA ASN A 13 22.60 -19.98 -50.82
C ASN A 13 22.30 -20.91 -52.01
N ALA A 14 21.07 -20.95 -52.49
CA ALA A 14 20.68 -21.75 -53.65
C ALA A 14 21.27 -21.19 -54.95
N LEU A 15 21.23 -19.85 -55.15
CA LEU A 15 21.80 -19.19 -56.33
C LEU A 15 23.32 -19.34 -56.37
N LYS A 16 24.00 -19.22 -55.21
CA LYS A 16 25.47 -19.45 -55.12
C LYS A 16 25.85 -20.85 -55.56
N LYS A 17 25.10 -21.88 -55.14
CA LYS A 17 25.33 -23.26 -55.51
C LYS A 17 25.15 -23.52 -57.02
N GLN A 18 24.31 -22.69 -57.68
CA GLN A 18 24.01 -22.78 -59.13
C GLN A 18 24.92 -21.89 -59.97
N GLY A 19 25.87 -21.15 -59.38
CA GLY A 19 26.77 -20.22 -60.11
C GLY A 19 26.02 -19.01 -60.73
N LYS A 20 24.80 -18.70 -60.28
CA LYS A 20 23.99 -17.57 -60.83
C LYS A 20 24.31 -16.25 -60.16
N ASP A 21 24.00 -15.14 -60.86
CA ASP A 21 24.22 -13.79 -60.32
C ASP A 21 23.31 -13.53 -59.09
N ILE A 22 23.93 -13.06 -58.04
CA ILE A 22 23.28 -12.82 -56.72
C ILE A 22 23.19 -11.34 -56.38
N LYS A 23 23.66 -10.41 -57.26
CA LYS A 23 23.77 -8.99 -56.98
C LYS A 23 22.47 -8.34 -56.53
N GLN A 24 21.35 -8.68 -57.19
CA GLN A 24 20.05 -8.10 -56.88
C GLN A 24 19.53 -8.62 -55.54
N VAL A 25 19.64 -9.92 -55.29
CA VAL A 25 19.18 -10.54 -54.03
C VAL A 25 20.02 -10.06 -52.86
N LEU A 26 21.34 -9.84 -53.05
CA LEU A 26 22.22 -9.21 -52.07
C LEU A 26 21.86 -7.76 -51.78
N LYS A 27 21.44 -6.96 -52.79
CA LYS A 27 20.97 -5.59 -52.59
C LYS A 27 19.67 -5.55 -51.73
N ASP A 28 18.77 -6.48 -51.97
CA ASP A 28 17.54 -6.58 -51.20
C ASP A 28 17.80 -7.14 -49.79
N ALA A 29 18.72 -8.11 -49.66
CA ALA A 29 19.18 -8.61 -48.37
C ALA A 29 19.76 -7.52 -47.46
N LYS A 30 20.54 -6.57 -48.05
CA LYS A 30 21.15 -5.44 -47.34
C LYS A 30 20.11 -4.47 -46.75
N LYS A 31 18.90 -4.37 -47.31
CA LYS A 31 17.83 -3.49 -46.83
C LYS A 31 17.08 -4.11 -45.66
N LEU A 32 17.00 -5.44 -45.57
CA LEU A 32 16.20 -6.16 -44.56
C LEU A 32 16.59 -5.86 -43.12
N PRO A 33 17.86 -5.70 -42.72
CA PRO A 33 18.20 -5.31 -41.36
C PRO A 33 17.62 -3.95 -40.95
N GLY A 34 17.66 -2.95 -41.86
CA GLY A 34 17.11 -1.62 -41.65
C GLY A 34 15.58 -1.64 -41.54
N GLU A 35 14.92 -2.42 -42.39
CA GLU A 35 13.46 -2.63 -42.30
C GLU A 35 13.08 -3.36 -40.99
N LEU A 36 13.86 -4.37 -40.62
CA LEU A 36 13.64 -5.11 -39.36
C LEU A 36 13.76 -4.18 -38.16
N LYS A 37 14.82 -3.36 -38.10
CA LYS A 37 15.05 -2.40 -37.02
C LYS A 37 13.87 -1.42 -36.88
N LYS A 38 13.42 -0.82 -38.00
CA LYS A 38 12.26 0.11 -37.99
C LYS A 38 10.97 -0.55 -37.47
N VAL A 39 10.70 -1.79 -37.87
CA VAL A 39 9.49 -2.51 -37.42
C VAL A 39 9.61 -2.91 -35.95
N GLU A 40 10.81 -3.28 -35.48
CA GLU A 40 11.05 -3.59 -34.07
C GLU A 40 10.89 -2.32 -33.20
N GLU A 41 11.44 -1.18 -33.62
CA GLU A 41 11.26 0.12 -32.95
C GLU A 41 9.78 0.51 -32.88
N LYS A 42 9.04 0.37 -33.99
CA LYS A 42 7.58 0.63 -34.01
C LYS A 42 6.83 -0.32 -33.09
N ARG A 43 7.20 -1.60 -33.07
CA ARG A 43 6.58 -2.60 -32.18
C ARG A 43 6.80 -2.25 -30.71
N ILE A 44 8.03 -1.82 -30.35
CA ILE A 44 8.35 -1.41 -28.98
C ILE A 44 7.54 -0.16 -28.61
N ALA A 45 7.50 0.86 -29.49
CA ALA A 45 6.73 2.07 -29.24
C ALA A 45 5.25 1.78 -29.01
N LEU A 46 4.63 0.96 -29.89
CA LEU A 46 3.23 0.55 -29.71
C LEU A 46 2.98 -0.29 -28.46
N ALA A 47 3.93 -1.16 -28.11
CA ALA A 47 3.81 -1.95 -26.89
C ALA A 47 3.87 -1.07 -25.63
N ASN A 48 4.70 -0.03 -25.62
CA ASN A 48 4.76 0.94 -24.54
C ASN A 48 3.46 1.77 -24.45
N GLU A 49 2.95 2.27 -25.59
CA GLU A 49 1.69 3.01 -25.64
C GLU A 49 0.49 2.16 -25.13
N ILE A 50 0.41 0.90 -25.57
CA ILE A 50 -0.59 -0.04 -25.05
C ILE A 50 -0.40 -0.24 -23.53
N GLY A 51 0.85 -0.37 -23.08
CA GLY A 51 1.16 -0.50 -21.66
C GLY A 51 0.67 0.69 -20.84
N GLU A 52 0.90 1.90 -21.32
CA GLU A 52 0.42 3.14 -20.67
C GLU A 52 -1.10 3.19 -20.61
N ILE A 53 -1.79 2.87 -21.72
CA ILE A 53 -3.27 2.80 -21.73
C ILE A 53 -3.79 1.75 -20.74
N LEU A 54 -3.19 0.57 -20.68
CA LEU A 54 -3.61 -0.49 -19.75
C LEU A 54 -3.46 -0.08 -18.27
N LEU A 55 -2.53 0.81 -17.95
CA LEU A 55 -2.35 1.33 -16.59
C LEU A 55 -3.48 2.27 -16.15
N THR A 56 -4.24 2.86 -17.09
CA THR A 56 -5.37 3.76 -16.77
C THR A 56 -6.71 3.03 -16.67
N ILE A 57 -6.75 1.74 -16.97
CA ILE A 57 -8.00 0.95 -16.90
C ILE A 57 -8.25 0.53 -15.45
N PRO A 58 -9.39 0.92 -14.85
CA PRO A 58 -9.76 0.50 -13.50
C PRO A 58 -9.96 -1.02 -13.40
N ASN A 59 -9.78 -1.54 -12.19
CA ASN A 59 -10.08 -2.94 -11.89
C ASN A 59 -11.60 -3.19 -11.89
N MET A 60 -12.00 -4.44 -12.07
CA MET A 60 -13.41 -4.84 -11.98
C MET A 60 -13.87 -4.89 -10.54
N MET A 61 -14.85 -4.07 -10.18
CA MET A 61 -15.45 -4.06 -8.86
C MET A 61 -16.21 -5.37 -8.58
N HIS A 62 -16.09 -5.85 -7.35
CA HIS A 62 -16.88 -6.99 -6.90
C HIS A 62 -18.36 -6.62 -6.79
N LYS A 63 -19.25 -7.56 -7.12
CA LYS A 63 -20.72 -7.37 -7.13
C LYS A 63 -21.30 -6.92 -5.78
N SER A 64 -20.60 -7.13 -4.66
CA SER A 64 -21.05 -6.72 -3.32
C SER A 64 -20.68 -5.28 -2.95
N VAL A 65 -19.87 -4.58 -3.77
CA VAL A 65 -19.51 -3.18 -3.53
C VAL A 65 -20.78 -2.32 -3.57
N PRO A 66 -21.05 -1.53 -2.53
CA PRO A 66 -22.20 -0.61 -2.52
C PRO A 66 -22.11 0.39 -3.67
N LYS A 67 -23.25 0.74 -4.26
CA LYS A 67 -23.30 1.82 -5.25
C LYS A 67 -23.33 3.16 -4.52
N GLY A 68 -22.50 4.09 -4.93
CA GLY A 68 -22.42 5.45 -4.38
C GLY A 68 -21.58 6.36 -5.27
N LYS A 69 -21.63 7.67 -5.02
CA LYS A 69 -20.94 8.70 -5.81
C LYS A 69 -19.60 9.12 -5.20
N ASP A 70 -19.53 9.14 -3.88
CA ASP A 70 -18.37 9.59 -3.11
C ASP A 70 -18.35 8.94 -1.72
N ASP A 71 -17.38 9.30 -0.89
CA ASP A 71 -17.15 8.77 0.46
C ASP A 71 -18.32 8.96 1.42
N THR A 72 -19.19 9.92 1.20
CA THR A 72 -20.39 10.15 2.03
C THR A 72 -21.44 9.06 1.90
N GLU A 73 -21.37 8.26 0.83
CA GLU A 73 -22.25 7.13 0.55
C GLU A 73 -21.63 5.76 0.91
N ASN A 74 -20.46 5.76 1.57
CA ASN A 74 -19.86 4.56 2.14
C ASN A 74 -20.74 3.96 3.23
N VAL A 75 -20.66 2.64 3.42
CA VAL A 75 -21.61 1.90 4.25
C VAL A 75 -20.96 1.40 5.54
N VAL A 76 -21.53 1.77 6.69
CA VAL A 76 -21.18 1.17 7.99
C VAL A 76 -21.69 -0.26 8.04
N ARG A 77 -20.78 -1.23 8.09
CA ARG A 77 -21.12 -2.66 8.17
C ARG A 77 -21.21 -3.18 9.59
N GLU A 78 -20.35 -2.68 10.47
CA GLU A 78 -20.25 -3.18 11.83
C GLU A 78 -19.76 -2.08 12.76
N LYS A 79 -20.22 -2.06 14.01
CA LYS A 79 -19.68 -1.24 15.11
C LYS A 79 -19.11 -2.13 16.18
N ILE A 80 -17.91 -1.85 16.65
CA ILE A 80 -17.14 -2.66 17.59
C ILE A 80 -16.85 -1.83 18.83
N GLY A 81 -17.22 -2.34 20.00
CA GLY A 81 -17.08 -1.63 21.26
C GLY A 81 -18.10 -0.49 21.42
N LYS A 82 -17.98 0.25 22.52
CA LYS A 82 -18.83 1.40 22.82
C LYS A 82 -17.96 2.62 23.15
N PRO A 83 -18.22 3.80 22.55
CA PRO A 83 -17.56 5.05 22.91
C PRO A 83 -17.68 5.35 24.40
N LYS A 84 -16.56 5.68 25.04
CA LYS A 84 -16.52 6.15 26.43
C LYS A 84 -17.14 7.54 26.52
N LYS A 85 -17.96 7.76 27.55
CA LYS A 85 -18.45 9.10 27.90
C LYS A 85 -17.46 9.74 28.86
N PHE A 86 -17.06 10.96 28.57
CA PHE A 86 -16.19 11.76 29.43
C PHE A 86 -17.03 12.75 30.23
N SER A 87 -16.64 12.98 31.48
CA SER A 87 -17.25 14.01 32.36
C SER A 87 -16.48 15.34 32.33
N PHE A 88 -15.57 15.50 31.38
CA PHE A 88 -14.73 16.66 31.18
C PHE A 88 -14.56 16.92 29.68
N ASP A 89 -14.11 18.11 29.32
CA ASP A 89 -13.83 18.46 27.91
C ASP A 89 -12.60 17.71 27.41
N VAL A 90 -12.80 16.95 26.34
CA VAL A 90 -11.76 16.13 25.72
C VAL A 90 -10.84 16.99 24.88
N LYS A 91 -9.55 16.97 25.20
CA LYS A 91 -8.50 17.65 24.42
C LYS A 91 -8.18 16.87 23.15
N SER A 92 -7.74 17.58 22.13
CA SER A 92 -7.17 16.94 20.95
C SER A 92 -5.86 16.22 21.31
N HIS A 93 -5.50 15.20 20.51
CA HIS A 93 -4.23 14.51 20.69
C HIS A 93 -3.01 15.45 20.61
N GLY A 94 -3.09 16.51 19.76
CA GLY A 94 -2.01 17.49 19.62
C GLY A 94 -1.85 18.32 20.88
N GLU A 95 -2.94 18.95 21.37
CA GLU A 95 -2.93 19.74 22.61
C GLU A 95 -2.44 18.91 23.79
N LEU A 96 -2.94 17.69 23.92
CA LEU A 96 -2.55 16.79 25.02
C LEU A 96 -1.07 16.38 24.94
N ALA A 97 -0.57 16.09 23.74
CA ALA A 97 0.82 15.70 23.55
C ALA A 97 1.79 16.89 23.81
N GLU A 98 1.41 18.12 23.46
CA GLU A 98 2.19 19.32 23.77
C GLU A 98 2.19 19.62 25.27
N GLU A 99 1.04 19.54 25.94
CA GLU A 99 0.94 19.74 27.39
C GLU A 99 1.77 18.72 28.20
N LEU A 100 1.84 17.48 27.72
CA LEU A 100 2.64 16.41 28.30
C LEU A 100 4.14 16.53 27.94
N ASP A 101 4.52 17.43 27.06
CA ASP A 101 5.86 17.61 26.51
C ASP A 101 6.41 16.35 25.84
N ILE A 102 5.57 15.60 25.12
CA ILE A 102 5.92 14.37 24.42
C ILE A 102 5.98 14.49 22.91
N VAL A 103 5.74 15.69 22.37
CA VAL A 103 5.86 16.03 20.94
C VAL A 103 6.44 17.44 20.80
N ASP A 104 7.02 17.74 19.63
CA ASP A 104 7.44 19.06 19.24
C ASP A 104 7.13 19.32 17.76
N PHE A 105 6.06 20.03 17.50
CA PHE A 105 5.64 20.37 16.13
C PHE A 105 6.38 21.61 15.61
N ASP A 106 6.71 22.58 16.48
CA ASP A 106 7.36 23.83 16.06
C ASP A 106 8.82 23.58 15.62
N ALA A 107 9.56 22.81 16.41
CA ALA A 107 10.90 22.38 16.01
C ALA A 107 10.88 21.59 14.70
N SER A 108 9.89 20.72 14.51
CA SER A 108 9.76 19.93 13.28
C SER A 108 9.39 20.82 12.08
N ALA A 109 8.51 21.80 12.24
CA ALA A 109 8.17 22.75 11.20
C ALA A 109 9.38 23.57 10.73
N ALA A 110 10.26 23.95 11.67
CA ALA A 110 11.50 24.68 11.37
C ALA A 110 12.53 23.84 10.59
N VAL A 111 12.56 22.52 10.82
CA VAL A 111 13.57 21.61 10.22
C VAL A 111 13.08 20.96 8.94
N ALA A 112 11.83 20.52 8.89
CA ALA A 112 11.30 19.67 7.82
C ALA A 112 10.03 20.24 7.16
N GLY A 113 9.43 21.29 7.72
CA GLY A 113 8.16 21.84 7.29
C GLY A 113 6.97 21.26 8.08
N ASN A 114 5.77 21.73 7.72
CA ASN A 114 4.52 21.27 8.34
C ASN A 114 4.26 19.80 7.97
N GLY A 115 3.47 19.12 8.80
CA GLY A 115 3.13 17.70 8.58
C GLY A 115 4.22 16.71 9.03
N PHE A 116 5.30 17.19 9.66
CA PHE A 116 6.29 16.39 10.38
C PHE A 116 6.15 16.59 11.89
N TYR A 117 6.83 15.77 12.66
CA TYR A 117 6.81 15.82 14.11
C TYR A 117 8.10 15.29 14.72
N TYR A 118 8.49 15.82 15.90
CA TYR A 118 9.39 15.14 16.80
C TYR A 118 8.56 14.45 17.88
N LEU A 119 8.66 13.12 17.97
CA LEU A 119 8.18 12.39 19.16
C LEU A 119 9.24 12.49 20.24
N LYS A 120 8.81 12.66 21.50
CA LYS A 120 9.69 12.72 22.66
C LYS A 120 9.20 11.78 23.76
N GLY A 121 10.12 11.32 24.60
CA GLY A 121 9.78 10.58 25.81
C GLY A 121 8.82 9.42 25.60
N ASP A 122 7.70 9.45 26.30
CA ASP A 122 6.74 8.36 26.32
C ASP A 122 6.02 8.13 24.99
N LEU A 123 5.93 9.14 24.13
CA LEU A 123 5.32 8.97 22.82
C LEU A 123 6.22 8.19 21.86
N VAL A 124 7.55 8.28 22.01
CA VAL A 124 8.51 7.38 21.33
C VAL A 124 8.30 5.94 21.76
N LEU A 125 8.17 5.71 23.07
CA LEU A 125 7.92 4.37 23.62
C LEU A 125 6.59 3.80 23.14
N LEU A 126 5.54 4.62 23.10
CA LEU A 126 4.22 4.20 22.58
C LEU A 126 4.28 3.84 21.09
N ASN A 127 4.99 4.63 20.28
CA ASN A 127 5.21 4.35 18.87
C ASN A 127 5.93 3.00 18.65
N GLN A 128 6.97 2.74 19.42
CA GLN A 128 7.71 1.46 19.38
C GLN A 128 6.86 0.29 19.91
N ALA A 129 6.12 0.48 21.01
CA ALA A 129 5.23 -0.52 21.58
C ALA A 129 4.14 -0.95 20.60
N LEU A 130 3.55 -0.01 19.86
CA LEU A 130 2.56 -0.28 18.83
C LEU A 130 3.14 -1.12 17.70
N GLN A 131 4.35 -0.79 17.23
CA GLN A 131 5.03 -1.56 16.18
C GLN A 131 5.31 -2.99 16.64
N GLN A 132 5.91 -3.14 17.82
CA GLN A 132 6.28 -4.46 18.35
C GLN A 132 5.05 -5.31 18.66
N TYR A 133 3.99 -4.70 19.21
CA TYR A 133 2.74 -5.39 19.49
C TYR A 133 2.07 -5.86 18.19
N GLY A 134 1.92 -4.98 17.21
CA GLY A 134 1.33 -5.33 15.92
C GLY A 134 2.11 -6.42 15.20
N LEU A 135 3.44 -6.33 15.20
CA LEU A 135 4.31 -7.35 14.62
C LEU A 135 4.14 -8.71 15.31
N ASN A 136 4.23 -8.75 16.64
CA ASN A 136 4.09 -9.99 17.41
C ASN A 136 2.70 -10.62 17.19
N PHE A 137 1.64 -9.79 17.15
CA PHE A 137 0.30 -10.24 16.86
C PHE A 137 0.21 -10.93 15.50
N MET A 138 0.80 -10.33 14.45
CA MET A 138 0.76 -10.90 13.10
C MET A 138 1.61 -12.17 12.96
N ILE A 139 2.77 -12.23 13.62
CA ILE A 139 3.59 -13.45 13.66
C ILE A 139 2.81 -14.62 14.29
N GLN A 140 2.07 -14.38 15.38
CA GLN A 140 1.21 -15.40 16.01
C GLN A 140 0.07 -15.87 15.08
N LYS A 141 -0.35 -15.05 14.11
CA LYS A 141 -1.34 -15.40 13.07
C LYS A 141 -0.70 -16.09 11.84
N GLY A 142 0.60 -16.38 11.89
CA GLY A 142 1.32 -17.11 10.83
C GLY A 142 1.83 -16.24 9.68
N TYR A 143 1.90 -14.92 9.85
CA TYR A 143 2.50 -14.00 8.88
C TYR A 143 4.02 -13.95 9.04
N ILE A 144 4.73 -13.95 7.93
CA ILE A 144 6.19 -13.86 7.90
C ILE A 144 6.60 -12.38 7.96
N PRO A 145 7.39 -11.95 8.95
CA PRO A 145 7.86 -10.58 9.04
C PRO A 145 8.88 -10.26 7.95
N VAL A 146 8.73 -9.09 7.32
CA VAL A 146 9.65 -8.59 6.29
C VAL A 146 9.91 -7.11 6.50
N GLU A 147 11.18 -6.73 6.50
CA GLU A 147 11.63 -5.34 6.44
C GLU A 147 12.10 -5.05 5.01
N PRO A 148 11.34 -4.28 4.22
CA PRO A 148 11.62 -4.07 2.81
C PRO A 148 12.56 -2.87 2.59
N PRO A 149 13.14 -2.71 1.38
CA PRO A 149 13.78 -1.46 0.99
C PRO A 149 12.76 -0.31 1.02
N LEU A 150 13.21 0.88 1.45
CA LEU A 150 12.36 2.07 1.60
C LEU A 150 12.23 2.89 0.33
N MET A 151 12.94 2.51 -0.73
CA MET A 151 12.91 3.13 -2.04
C MET A 151 12.72 2.06 -3.12
N ILE A 152 11.87 2.35 -4.09
CA ILE A 152 11.60 1.46 -5.23
C ILE A 152 11.65 2.24 -6.53
N ASN A 153 11.98 1.55 -7.63
CA ASN A 153 12.06 2.17 -8.96
C ASN A 153 10.67 2.45 -9.56
N LYS A 154 10.63 3.25 -10.64
CA LYS A 154 9.40 3.63 -11.34
C LYS A 154 8.56 2.42 -11.75
N ARG A 155 9.19 1.36 -12.30
CA ARG A 155 8.47 0.15 -12.73
C ARG A 155 7.73 -0.54 -11.58
N ALA A 156 8.40 -0.68 -10.44
CA ALA A 156 7.79 -1.25 -9.23
C ALA A 156 6.63 -0.35 -8.76
N THR A 157 6.84 0.97 -8.72
CA THR A 157 5.80 1.93 -8.32
C THR A 157 4.58 1.87 -9.23
N GLN A 158 4.75 1.91 -10.55
CA GLN A 158 3.66 1.82 -11.53
C GLN A 158 2.89 0.49 -11.47
N GLY A 159 3.53 -0.57 -11.00
CA GLY A 159 2.91 -1.88 -10.85
C GLY A 159 1.97 -2.00 -9.66
N VAL A 160 2.14 -1.16 -8.63
CA VAL A 160 1.44 -1.30 -7.35
C VAL A 160 0.49 -0.16 -7.00
N VAL A 161 0.61 0.99 -7.69
CA VAL A 161 -0.29 2.14 -7.52
C VAL A 161 -0.86 2.59 -8.84
N ASP A 162 -1.96 3.32 -8.81
CA ASP A 162 -2.34 4.17 -9.92
C ASP A 162 -1.36 5.36 -9.97
N PHE A 163 -0.39 5.26 -10.88
CA PHE A 163 0.75 6.17 -10.92
C PHE A 163 0.35 7.61 -11.26
N GLU A 164 -0.68 7.80 -12.08
CA GLU A 164 -1.09 9.16 -12.48
C GLU A 164 -1.74 9.90 -11.30
N THR A 165 -2.61 9.25 -10.55
CA THR A 165 -3.25 9.82 -9.34
C THR A 165 -2.27 9.92 -8.16
N PHE A 166 -1.37 8.95 -8.01
CA PHE A 166 -0.43 8.90 -6.88
C PHE A 166 0.88 9.67 -7.09
N ARG A 167 1.19 10.09 -8.32
CA ARG A 167 2.44 10.77 -8.66
C ARG A 167 2.74 11.97 -7.76
N ASP A 168 1.71 12.77 -7.49
CA ASP A 168 1.85 13.96 -6.66
C ASP A 168 1.88 13.66 -5.16
N MET A 169 1.53 12.44 -4.77
CA MET A 169 1.50 12.01 -3.36
C MET A 169 2.79 11.33 -2.90
N ILE A 170 3.67 10.90 -3.82
CA ILE A 170 4.92 10.19 -3.50
C ILE A 170 6.14 11.08 -3.66
N TYR A 171 7.14 10.87 -2.81
CA TYR A 171 8.43 11.54 -2.91
C TYR A 171 9.30 10.83 -3.95
N LYS A 172 9.78 11.59 -4.92
CA LYS A 172 10.78 11.14 -5.89
C LYS A 172 12.15 11.61 -5.45
N ILE A 173 13.17 10.77 -5.58
CA ILE A 173 14.57 11.16 -5.40
C ILE A 173 15.02 11.88 -6.68
N GLU A 174 15.60 13.06 -6.50
CA GLU A 174 16.10 13.88 -7.62
C GLU A 174 17.24 13.15 -8.33
N GLU A 175 17.24 13.21 -9.66
CA GLU A 175 18.23 12.57 -10.56
C GLU A 175 18.29 11.03 -10.50
N GLU A 176 17.45 10.36 -9.68
CA GLU A 176 17.40 8.92 -9.55
C GLU A 176 16.06 8.34 -10.06
N ASP A 177 16.08 7.09 -10.53
CA ASP A 177 14.85 6.32 -10.78
C ASP A 177 14.37 5.65 -9.50
N LEU A 178 14.24 6.43 -8.41
CA LEU A 178 13.82 5.95 -7.11
C LEU A 178 12.72 6.83 -6.51
N TYR A 179 11.80 6.18 -5.80
CA TYR A 179 10.69 6.80 -5.08
C TYR A 179 10.64 6.24 -3.65
N LEU A 180 10.43 7.10 -2.65
CA LEU A 180 10.16 6.64 -1.29
C LEU A 180 8.83 5.90 -1.23
N ILE A 181 8.77 4.83 -0.47
CA ILE A 181 7.56 4.02 -0.33
C ILE A 181 6.49 4.74 0.49
N ALA A 182 5.24 4.68 0.05
CA ALA A 182 4.09 5.16 0.82
C ALA A 182 3.50 4.09 1.74
N THR A 183 3.96 2.83 1.59
CA THR A 183 3.56 1.64 2.36
C THR A 183 4.53 0.49 2.03
N SER A 184 4.74 -0.43 2.97
CA SER A 184 5.50 -1.66 2.71
C SER A 184 4.82 -2.60 1.71
N GLU A 185 3.52 -2.43 1.44
CA GLU A 185 2.83 -3.13 0.37
C GLU A 185 3.60 -3.04 -0.96
N HIS A 186 4.04 -1.83 -1.31
CA HIS A 186 4.68 -1.55 -2.59
C HIS A 186 5.91 -2.44 -2.85
N PRO A 187 6.95 -2.42 -2.02
CA PRO A 187 8.12 -3.27 -2.22
C PRO A 187 7.82 -4.76 -2.03
N LEU A 188 6.91 -5.14 -1.13
CA LEU A 188 6.61 -6.54 -0.85
C LEU A 188 5.92 -7.24 -2.02
N ILE A 189 4.98 -6.59 -2.69
CA ILE A 189 4.38 -7.13 -3.92
C ILE A 189 5.40 -7.08 -5.06
N SER A 190 6.15 -5.99 -5.20
CA SER A 190 7.15 -5.81 -6.27
C SER A 190 8.35 -6.76 -6.16
N MET A 191 8.56 -7.37 -5.00
CA MET A 191 9.56 -8.43 -4.78
C MET A 191 9.41 -9.61 -5.75
N PHE A 192 8.21 -9.79 -6.30
CA PHE A 192 7.88 -10.87 -7.22
C PHE A 192 7.79 -10.44 -8.70
N VAL A 193 8.23 -9.22 -9.04
CA VAL A 193 8.21 -8.71 -10.42
C VAL A 193 8.85 -9.70 -11.40
N ASP A 194 8.16 -10.00 -12.52
CA ASP A 194 8.55 -10.95 -13.56
C ASP A 194 8.75 -12.41 -13.08
N LYS A 195 8.36 -12.75 -11.86
CA LYS A 195 8.52 -14.12 -11.33
C LYS A 195 7.34 -15.01 -11.72
N ILE A 196 7.66 -16.29 -11.84
CA ILE A 196 6.68 -17.37 -11.92
C ILE A 196 6.80 -18.19 -10.64
N LEU A 197 5.77 -18.11 -9.82
CA LEU A 197 5.64 -18.87 -8.57
C LEU A 197 5.09 -20.26 -8.89
N GLU A 198 5.40 -21.25 -8.07
CA GLU A 198 4.71 -22.55 -8.09
C GLU A 198 3.45 -22.47 -7.21
N GLU A 199 2.37 -23.15 -7.61
CA GLU A 199 1.07 -23.07 -6.91
C GLU A 199 1.15 -23.50 -5.43
N ASN A 200 2.04 -24.42 -5.10
CA ASN A 200 2.26 -24.88 -3.73
C ASN A 200 2.96 -23.85 -2.81
N GLN A 201 3.44 -22.73 -3.37
CA GLN A 201 3.97 -21.61 -2.59
C GLN A 201 2.88 -20.68 -2.06
N LEU A 202 1.64 -20.83 -2.55
CA LEU A 202 0.50 -20.02 -2.13
C LEU A 202 -0.27 -20.66 -0.97
N PRO A 203 -0.83 -19.90 -0.05
CA PRO A 203 -0.75 -18.43 0.02
C PRO A 203 0.61 -17.94 0.56
N ILE A 204 1.09 -16.78 0.06
CA ILE A 204 2.19 -16.05 0.67
C ILE A 204 1.58 -15.00 1.59
N LYS A 205 1.91 -15.05 2.88
CA LYS A 205 1.42 -14.13 3.92
C LYS A 205 2.60 -13.40 4.54
N PHE A 206 2.74 -12.11 4.24
CA PHE A 206 3.78 -11.26 4.81
C PHE A 206 3.20 -10.20 5.74
N VAL A 207 3.96 -9.84 6.75
CA VAL A 207 3.77 -8.61 7.52
C VAL A 207 4.97 -7.70 7.32
N GLY A 208 4.76 -6.57 6.66
CA GLY A 208 5.79 -5.58 6.38
C GLY A 208 5.93 -4.57 7.51
N ILE A 209 7.18 -4.23 7.85
CA ILE A 209 7.52 -3.21 8.84
C ILE A 209 8.25 -2.11 8.12
N SER A 210 7.71 -0.90 8.09
CA SER A 210 8.42 0.22 7.50
C SER A 210 7.94 1.58 7.98
N PRO A 211 8.78 2.61 7.93
CA PRO A 211 8.31 3.97 7.74
C PRO A 211 7.60 4.08 6.37
N CYS A 212 6.66 5.02 6.29
CA CYS A 212 5.89 5.36 5.10
C CYS A 212 6.03 6.86 4.86
N PHE A 213 6.11 7.26 3.60
CA PHE A 213 6.35 8.66 3.21
C PHE A 213 5.26 9.10 2.23
N ARG A 214 4.52 10.18 2.58
CA ARG A 214 3.43 10.71 1.77
C ARG A 214 3.50 12.23 1.73
N LYS A 215 3.29 12.85 0.57
CA LYS A 215 3.25 14.32 0.45
C LYS A 215 1.97 14.94 0.98
N GLU A 216 0.91 14.16 1.21
CA GLU A 216 -0.39 14.59 1.73
C GLU A 216 -0.96 15.83 1.00
N VAL A 217 -0.76 15.91 -0.33
CA VAL A 217 -1.18 17.04 -1.17
C VAL A 217 -2.69 17.19 -1.14
N GLY A 218 -3.17 18.43 -0.98
CA GLY A 218 -4.61 18.75 -1.00
C GLY A 218 -5.34 18.52 0.32
N SER A 219 -4.66 18.09 1.36
CA SER A 219 -5.27 17.94 2.68
C SER A 219 -5.19 19.26 3.46
N HIS A 220 -6.29 20.02 3.44
CA HIS A 220 -6.46 21.23 4.28
C HIS A 220 -7.51 20.94 5.34
N GLY A 221 -7.28 21.36 6.59
CA GLY A 221 -8.29 21.24 7.64
C GLY A 221 -7.77 21.26 9.07
N LEU A 222 -8.69 21.06 10.03
CA LEU A 222 -8.50 21.16 11.49
C LEU A 222 -7.39 20.26 12.09
N ASP A 223 -6.88 19.28 11.35
CA ASP A 223 -5.87 18.34 11.80
C ASP A 223 -4.48 18.58 11.16
N GLU A 224 -4.23 19.77 10.61
CA GLU A 224 -2.92 20.14 10.02
C GLU A 224 -1.79 20.13 11.06
N ARG A 225 -2.11 20.46 12.32
CA ARG A 225 -1.17 20.37 13.44
C ARG A 225 -1.49 19.14 14.28
N GLY A 226 -0.75 18.05 14.07
CA GLY A 226 -0.98 16.82 14.82
C GLY A 226 -0.32 15.59 14.20
N LEU A 227 -0.74 14.43 14.70
CA LEU A 227 -0.21 13.13 14.28
C LEU A 227 -1.11 12.41 13.26
N TYR A 228 -2.24 12.98 12.89
CA TYR A 228 -3.24 12.30 12.06
C TYR A 228 -2.85 12.23 10.57
N ARG A 229 -2.40 13.35 10.00
CA ARG A 229 -1.89 13.46 8.64
C ARG A 229 -0.45 13.93 8.67
N THR A 230 0.45 13.03 8.34
CA THR A 230 1.88 13.27 8.47
C THR A 230 2.63 12.76 7.24
N HIS A 231 3.66 13.49 6.85
CA HIS A 231 4.53 13.13 5.72
C HIS A 231 5.34 11.86 5.97
N GLN A 232 5.55 11.52 7.24
CA GLN A 232 6.29 10.32 7.67
C GLN A 232 5.60 9.67 8.86
N PHE A 233 5.39 8.37 8.82
CA PHE A 233 4.85 7.56 9.92
C PHE A 233 5.29 6.10 9.79
N ASN A 234 5.19 5.32 10.87
CA ASN A 234 5.49 3.89 10.83
C ASN A 234 4.21 3.08 10.62
N LYS A 235 4.32 2.00 9.85
CA LYS A 235 3.20 1.12 9.54
C LYS A 235 3.59 -0.35 9.57
N ILE A 236 2.74 -1.15 10.17
CA ILE A 236 2.74 -2.61 10.10
C ILE A 236 1.65 -3.00 9.11
N GLU A 237 2.02 -3.62 7.99
CA GLU A 237 1.13 -3.90 6.87
C GLU A 237 1.05 -5.38 6.56
N MET A 238 -0.15 -5.89 6.42
CA MET A 238 -0.43 -7.26 6.03
C MET A 238 -0.53 -7.38 4.51
N ILE A 239 0.13 -8.38 3.94
CA ILE A 239 0.12 -8.68 2.51
C ILE A 239 -0.23 -10.13 2.32
N VAL A 240 -1.14 -10.41 1.39
CA VAL A 240 -1.46 -11.77 0.97
C VAL A 240 -1.37 -11.86 -0.55
N ILE A 241 -0.66 -12.90 -1.04
CA ILE A 241 -0.71 -13.32 -2.44
C ILE A 241 -1.30 -14.72 -2.45
N CYS A 242 -2.43 -14.90 -3.12
CA CYS A 242 -3.20 -16.15 -3.06
C CYS A 242 -3.79 -16.55 -4.42
N LYS A 243 -4.43 -17.71 -4.45
CA LYS A 243 -5.22 -18.12 -5.61
C LYS A 243 -6.46 -17.23 -5.77
N PRO A 244 -6.93 -17.02 -7.02
CA PRO A 244 -8.11 -16.18 -7.29
C PRO A 244 -9.35 -16.58 -6.50
N GLU A 245 -9.62 -17.87 -6.39
CA GLU A 245 -10.79 -18.43 -5.71
C GLU A 245 -10.79 -18.24 -4.19
N GLU A 246 -9.61 -18.03 -3.58
CA GLU A 246 -9.43 -17.89 -2.13
C GLU A 246 -9.41 -16.41 -1.67
N SER A 247 -9.36 -15.47 -2.61
CA SER A 247 -9.01 -14.07 -2.28
C SER A 247 -10.04 -13.34 -1.44
N TYR A 248 -11.32 -13.67 -1.52
CA TYR A 248 -12.34 -13.03 -0.68
C TYR A 248 -12.37 -13.61 0.73
N ASP A 249 -11.97 -14.87 0.92
CA ASP A 249 -11.77 -15.45 2.26
C ASP A 249 -10.59 -14.78 2.97
N TYR A 250 -9.50 -14.51 2.24
CA TYR A 250 -8.38 -13.73 2.78
C TYR A 250 -8.71 -12.26 3.01
N TYR A 251 -9.58 -11.66 2.20
CA TYR A 251 -10.09 -10.32 2.47
C TYR A 251 -10.81 -10.24 3.82
N ASP A 252 -11.69 -11.19 4.08
CA ASP A 252 -12.43 -11.29 5.34
C ASP A 252 -11.49 -11.62 6.53
N GLU A 253 -10.47 -12.47 6.32
CA GLU A 253 -9.41 -12.74 7.32
C GLU A 253 -8.66 -11.45 7.67
N LEU A 254 -8.14 -10.72 6.67
CA LEU A 254 -7.38 -9.49 6.87
C LEU A 254 -8.17 -8.43 7.64
N LEU A 255 -9.43 -8.23 7.25
CA LEU A 255 -10.32 -7.29 7.95
C LEU A 255 -10.63 -7.76 9.38
N GLY A 256 -10.83 -9.07 9.57
CA GLY A 256 -11.02 -9.69 10.87
C GLY A 256 -9.84 -9.49 11.82
N LEU A 257 -8.60 -9.60 11.31
CA LEU A 257 -7.37 -9.41 12.08
C LEU A 257 -7.21 -7.97 12.55
N SER A 258 -7.50 -6.97 11.71
CA SER A 258 -7.47 -5.56 12.13
C SER A 258 -8.53 -5.27 13.19
N LYS A 259 -9.74 -5.83 13.06
CA LYS A 259 -10.81 -5.73 14.07
C LYS A 259 -10.37 -6.33 15.41
N GLU A 260 -9.76 -7.52 15.40
CA GLU A 260 -9.27 -8.20 16.60
C GLU A 260 -8.19 -7.36 17.29
N LEU A 261 -7.24 -6.82 16.52
CA LEU A 261 -6.14 -6.01 17.00
C LEU A 261 -6.63 -4.72 17.67
N PHE A 262 -7.50 -3.95 17.01
CA PHE A 262 -8.04 -2.69 17.57
C PHE A 262 -8.98 -2.94 18.75
N LYS A 263 -9.75 -4.04 18.74
CA LYS A 263 -10.51 -4.48 19.90
C LYS A 263 -9.62 -4.80 21.10
N SER A 264 -8.47 -5.44 20.89
CA SER A 264 -7.50 -5.74 21.96
C SER A 264 -6.86 -4.48 22.55
N LEU A 265 -6.69 -3.42 21.74
CA LEU A 265 -6.28 -2.09 22.21
C LEU A 265 -7.38 -1.40 23.03
N GLY A 266 -8.62 -1.91 23.05
CA GLY A 266 -9.75 -1.29 23.75
C GLY A 266 -10.32 -0.05 23.04
N LEU A 267 -10.09 0.08 21.75
CA LEU A 267 -10.53 1.22 20.95
C LEU A 267 -11.88 0.92 20.28
N PRO A 268 -12.93 1.72 20.54
CA PRO A 268 -14.18 1.61 19.80
C PRO A 268 -13.95 1.92 18.34
N SER A 269 -14.50 1.09 17.47
CA SER A 269 -14.26 1.18 16.03
C SER A 269 -15.50 0.82 15.20
N ARG A 270 -15.47 1.10 13.91
CA ARG A 270 -16.46 0.65 12.93
C ARG A 270 -15.79 0.16 11.66
N VAL A 271 -16.44 -0.74 10.95
CA VAL A 271 -16.09 -1.13 9.60
C VAL A 271 -16.89 -0.25 8.63
N TYR A 272 -16.20 0.43 7.74
CA TYR A 272 -16.73 1.38 6.77
C TYR A 272 -16.37 0.92 5.35
N GLU A 273 -17.34 0.30 4.66
CA GLU A 273 -17.12 -0.29 3.32
C GLU A 273 -17.22 0.80 2.26
N SER A 274 -16.19 0.91 1.42
CA SER A 274 -16.15 1.87 0.33
C SER A 274 -17.23 1.56 -0.71
N CYS A 275 -17.95 2.59 -1.15
CA CYS A 275 -18.87 2.51 -2.28
C CYS A 275 -18.13 2.64 -3.62
N SER A 276 -18.85 2.45 -4.72
CA SER A 276 -18.27 2.49 -6.08
C SER A 276 -17.61 3.83 -6.44
N GLY A 277 -18.04 4.94 -5.84
CA GLY A 277 -17.49 6.27 -6.12
C GLY A 277 -16.27 6.63 -5.29
N ASP A 278 -16.01 5.89 -4.19
CA ASP A 278 -14.85 6.06 -3.31
C ASP A 278 -13.82 4.92 -3.45
N LEU A 279 -14.16 3.88 -4.21
CA LEU A 279 -13.28 2.74 -4.42
C LEU A 279 -12.15 3.12 -5.40
N GLY A 280 -10.91 3.16 -4.93
CA GLY A 280 -9.75 3.45 -5.80
C GLY A 280 -9.62 2.46 -6.96
N ASP A 281 -9.14 2.94 -8.11
CA ASP A 281 -9.14 2.26 -9.41
C ASP A 281 -8.51 0.85 -9.42
N LEU A 282 -7.55 0.58 -8.56
CA LEU A 282 -6.94 -0.75 -8.46
C LEU A 282 -7.71 -1.73 -7.58
N LYS A 283 -8.64 -1.26 -6.77
CA LYS A 283 -9.37 -2.10 -5.82
C LYS A 283 -10.59 -2.75 -6.48
N ALA A 284 -10.74 -4.06 -6.31
CA ALA A 284 -11.98 -4.76 -6.60
C ALA A 284 -12.98 -4.67 -5.43
N LYS A 285 -12.47 -4.56 -4.19
CA LYS A 285 -13.24 -4.35 -2.97
C LYS A 285 -12.37 -3.68 -1.92
N GLY A 286 -12.96 -2.76 -1.14
CA GLY A 286 -12.29 -2.04 -0.07
C GLY A 286 -13.18 -1.81 1.13
N ALA A 287 -12.59 -1.81 2.31
CA ALA A 287 -13.23 -1.36 3.54
C ALA A 287 -12.18 -0.83 4.51
N ASP A 288 -12.53 0.20 5.23
CA ASP A 288 -11.70 0.79 6.25
C ASP A 288 -12.16 0.37 7.65
N LEU A 289 -11.21 0.18 8.54
CA LEU A 289 -11.49 0.20 9.97
C LEU A 289 -11.25 1.61 10.45
N GLU A 290 -12.25 2.19 11.11
CA GLU A 290 -12.20 3.53 11.68
C GLU A 290 -12.29 3.46 13.19
N ALA A 291 -11.48 4.24 13.91
CA ALA A 291 -11.52 4.38 15.35
C ALA A 291 -12.35 5.60 15.76
N TRP A 292 -13.02 5.52 16.92
CA TRP A 292 -13.77 6.63 17.47
C TRP A 292 -12.87 7.76 17.97
N SER A 293 -13.17 9.00 17.60
CA SER A 293 -12.62 10.20 18.20
C SER A 293 -13.64 10.82 19.15
N PRO A 294 -13.42 10.83 20.46
CA PRO A 294 -14.34 11.48 21.40
C PRO A 294 -14.36 13.00 21.24
N ARG A 295 -13.28 13.60 20.72
CA ARG A 295 -13.20 15.03 20.40
C ARG A 295 -14.10 15.40 19.22
N LYS A 296 -13.95 14.65 18.09
CA LYS A 296 -14.75 14.88 16.88
C LYS A 296 -16.20 14.40 17.04
N LYS A 297 -16.46 13.50 18.00
CA LYS A 297 -17.71 12.74 18.14
C LYS A 297 -18.07 11.97 16.87
N ASP A 298 -17.04 11.48 16.18
CA ASP A 298 -17.12 10.72 14.94
C ASP A 298 -15.94 9.76 14.84
N TYR A 299 -15.93 8.95 13.79
CA TYR A 299 -14.89 7.98 13.51
C TYR A 299 -13.88 8.52 12.50
N PHE A 300 -12.68 7.97 12.51
CA PHE A 300 -11.63 8.27 11.55
C PHE A 300 -10.85 7.00 11.17
N GLU A 301 -10.40 6.92 9.93
CA GLU A 301 -9.69 5.78 9.38
C GLU A 301 -8.37 5.50 10.11
N VAL A 302 -8.20 4.23 10.51
CA VAL A 302 -6.97 3.70 11.15
C VAL A 302 -6.35 2.54 10.37
N CYS A 303 -7.15 1.80 9.60
CA CYS A 303 -6.70 0.75 8.69
C CYS A 303 -7.52 0.80 7.41
N SER A 304 -6.91 0.36 6.29
CA SER A 304 -7.59 0.22 5.00
C SER A 304 -7.29 -1.15 4.42
N CYS A 305 -8.35 -1.96 4.23
CA CYS A 305 -8.30 -3.30 3.68
C CYS A 305 -8.69 -3.29 2.21
N SER A 306 -7.89 -3.93 1.36
CA SER A 306 -8.11 -3.95 -0.07
C SER A 306 -7.90 -5.33 -0.68
N ASN A 307 -8.83 -5.75 -1.55
CA ASN A 307 -8.61 -6.82 -2.50
C ASN A 307 -8.40 -6.19 -3.89
N LEU A 308 -7.20 -6.37 -4.45
CA LEU A 308 -6.84 -5.83 -5.76
C LEU A 308 -6.96 -6.87 -6.88
N THR A 309 -7.43 -8.08 -6.53
CA THR A 309 -7.48 -9.22 -7.46
C THR A 309 -6.17 -9.37 -8.24
N GLU A 310 -6.20 -9.45 -9.55
CA GLU A 310 -5.02 -9.63 -10.39
C GLU A 310 -4.37 -8.31 -10.89
N ALA A 311 -4.86 -7.14 -10.46
CA ALA A 311 -4.40 -5.87 -11.00
C ALA A 311 -2.88 -5.65 -10.84
N GLN A 312 -2.35 -5.83 -9.64
CA GLN A 312 -0.91 -5.67 -9.39
C GLN A 312 -0.09 -6.80 -10.01
N SER A 313 -0.56 -8.05 -9.94
CA SER A 313 0.15 -9.18 -10.53
C SER A 313 0.23 -9.11 -12.06
N ARG A 314 -0.80 -8.56 -12.74
CA ARG A 314 -0.72 -8.28 -14.18
C ARG A 314 0.30 -7.19 -14.50
N ARG A 315 0.25 -6.07 -13.79
CA ARG A 315 1.16 -4.93 -14.00
C ARG A 315 2.63 -5.30 -13.75
N LEU A 316 2.88 -6.12 -12.72
CA LEU A 316 4.23 -6.60 -12.36
C LEU A 316 4.61 -7.92 -13.06
N ASN A 317 3.74 -8.49 -13.91
CA ASN A 317 3.94 -9.76 -14.60
C ASN A 317 4.27 -10.92 -13.63
N ILE A 318 3.62 -10.94 -12.47
CA ILE A 318 3.71 -12.03 -11.50
C ILE A 318 2.76 -13.14 -11.95
N ARG A 319 3.25 -14.35 -12.12
CA ARG A 319 2.43 -15.49 -12.55
C ARG A 319 2.60 -16.67 -11.61
N VAL A 320 1.61 -17.53 -11.60
CA VAL A 320 1.65 -18.81 -10.89
C VAL A 320 1.55 -19.95 -11.91
N ARG A 321 2.39 -20.98 -11.75
CA ARG A 321 2.35 -22.19 -12.55
C ARG A 321 1.50 -23.24 -11.84
N LYS A 322 0.55 -23.81 -12.59
CA LYS A 322 -0.26 -24.94 -12.20
C LYS A 322 -0.21 -25.99 -13.31
N GLY A 323 0.54 -27.05 -13.12
CA GLY A 323 0.77 -28.02 -14.20
C GLY A 323 1.41 -27.35 -15.41
N GLY A 324 0.77 -27.44 -16.57
CA GLY A 324 1.23 -26.81 -17.84
C GLY A 324 0.73 -25.37 -18.06
N GLU A 325 -0.17 -24.88 -17.24
CA GLU A 325 -0.81 -23.57 -17.38
C GLU A 325 -0.23 -22.52 -16.44
N LYS A 326 -0.51 -21.25 -16.75
CA LYS A 326 -0.12 -20.10 -15.92
C LYS A 326 -1.30 -19.17 -15.73
N TYR A 327 -1.47 -18.66 -14.50
CA TYR A 327 -2.47 -17.67 -14.17
C TYR A 327 -1.85 -16.53 -13.35
N TYR A 328 -2.59 -15.43 -13.16
CA TYR A 328 -2.21 -14.32 -12.30
C TYR A 328 -2.78 -14.54 -10.89
N PRO A 329 -1.96 -14.52 -9.83
CA PRO A 329 -2.47 -14.60 -8.48
C PRO A 329 -3.19 -13.31 -8.09
N HIS A 330 -4.06 -13.39 -7.10
CA HIS A 330 -4.66 -12.21 -6.48
C HIS A 330 -3.73 -11.65 -5.39
N THR A 331 -3.76 -10.32 -5.22
CA THR A 331 -3.03 -9.63 -4.17
C THR A 331 -4.00 -8.87 -3.28
N LEU A 332 -3.72 -8.89 -1.97
CA LEU A 332 -4.49 -8.20 -0.96
C LEU A 332 -3.56 -7.52 0.03
N ASN A 333 -4.04 -6.45 0.61
CA ASN A 333 -3.36 -5.77 1.71
C ASN A 333 -4.35 -5.28 2.76
N ASN A 334 -3.86 -5.10 3.96
CA ASN A 334 -4.55 -4.38 5.02
C ASN A 334 -3.54 -3.84 6.04
N THR A 335 -3.81 -2.68 6.56
CA THR A 335 -3.03 -2.14 7.67
C THR A 335 -3.33 -2.92 8.95
N ALA A 336 -2.30 -3.47 9.60
CA ALA A 336 -2.39 -3.95 10.96
C ALA A 336 -2.37 -2.77 11.95
N ILE A 337 -1.33 -1.93 11.89
CA ILE A 337 -1.22 -0.69 12.67
C ILE A 337 -0.50 0.37 11.87
N ALA A 338 -1.14 1.53 11.67
CA ALA A 338 -0.48 2.80 11.34
C ALA A 338 -0.26 3.55 12.65
N THR A 339 1.01 3.65 13.10
CA THR A 339 1.29 4.07 14.48
C THR A 339 0.83 5.50 14.78
N SER A 340 0.92 6.42 13.84
CA SER A 340 0.48 7.81 14.02
C SER A 340 -1.02 7.87 14.33
N ARG A 341 -1.86 7.21 13.53
CA ARG A 341 -3.31 7.18 13.74
C ARG A 341 -3.72 6.39 14.98
N ALA A 342 -3.01 5.30 15.29
CA ALA A 342 -3.21 4.55 16.54
C ALA A 342 -2.87 5.38 17.77
N MET A 343 -1.78 6.18 17.74
CA MET A 343 -1.44 7.12 18.81
C MET A 343 -2.51 8.20 18.99
N VAL A 344 -3.06 8.76 17.90
CA VAL A 344 -4.20 9.68 17.97
C VAL A 344 -5.38 9.05 18.69
N ALA A 345 -5.77 7.83 18.27
CA ALA A 345 -6.88 7.11 18.89
C ALA A 345 -6.64 6.83 20.38
N ILE A 346 -5.43 6.44 20.76
CA ILE A 346 -5.07 6.17 22.17
C ILE A 346 -5.10 7.46 22.99
N LEU A 347 -4.41 8.52 22.56
CA LEU A 347 -4.37 9.79 23.27
C LEU A 347 -5.77 10.36 23.52
N GLU A 348 -6.65 10.31 22.52
CA GLU A 348 -8.01 10.85 22.66
C GLU A 348 -8.94 9.96 23.50
N ASN A 349 -8.87 8.63 23.39
CA ASN A 349 -9.78 7.72 24.07
C ASN A 349 -9.38 7.37 25.51
N PHE A 350 -8.10 7.48 25.85
CA PHE A 350 -7.57 7.06 27.15
C PHE A 350 -7.11 8.22 28.02
N GLN A 351 -7.37 9.47 27.63
CA GLN A 351 -7.05 10.64 28.47
C GLN A 351 -7.88 10.69 29.76
N ASN A 352 -7.28 11.21 30.78
CA ASN A 352 -7.86 11.43 32.11
C ASN A 352 -8.07 12.93 32.37
N LYS A 353 -8.90 13.25 33.35
CA LYS A 353 -9.20 14.66 33.74
C LYS A 353 -7.95 15.44 34.19
N ASP A 354 -6.98 14.74 34.75
CA ASP A 354 -5.69 15.30 35.21
C ASP A 354 -4.67 15.51 34.07
N GLY A 355 -5.02 15.23 32.82
CA GLY A 355 -4.18 15.35 31.65
C GLY A 355 -3.26 14.14 31.42
N SER A 356 -3.28 13.13 32.28
CA SER A 356 -2.58 11.87 32.02
C SER A 356 -3.31 11.01 30.99
N VAL A 357 -2.61 10.01 30.39
CA VAL A 357 -3.19 9.07 29.43
C VAL A 357 -2.95 7.64 29.91
N ASP A 358 -4.00 6.86 30.09
CA ASP A 358 -3.86 5.44 30.39
C ASP A 358 -3.33 4.68 29.18
N ILE A 359 -2.38 3.77 29.39
CA ILE A 359 -1.83 2.94 28.33
C ILE A 359 -2.71 1.69 28.19
N PRO A 360 -3.16 1.31 26.98
CA PRO A 360 -3.85 0.06 26.72
C PRO A 360 -3.12 -1.12 27.36
N LYS A 361 -3.86 -2.00 28.03
CA LYS A 361 -3.26 -3.11 28.84
C LYS A 361 -2.28 -3.95 28.03
N VAL A 362 -2.57 -4.21 26.76
CA VAL A 362 -1.73 -5.01 25.87
C VAL A 362 -0.41 -4.34 25.51
N LEU A 363 -0.29 -3.01 25.65
CA LEU A 363 0.92 -2.24 25.39
C LEU A 363 1.79 -2.02 26.64
N GLN A 364 1.23 -2.19 27.85
CA GLN A 364 1.96 -1.96 29.10
C GLN A 364 3.24 -2.78 29.25
N PRO A 365 3.28 -4.08 28.84
CA PRO A 365 4.51 -4.86 28.88
C PRO A 365 5.65 -4.29 28.02
N PHE A 366 5.31 -3.66 26.90
CA PHE A 366 6.27 -3.06 25.96
C PHE A 366 6.76 -1.69 26.43
N MET A 367 5.94 -0.95 27.17
CA MET A 367 6.26 0.38 27.66
C MET A 367 6.84 0.38 29.09
N GLY A 368 6.67 -0.70 29.86
CA GLY A 368 7.11 -0.80 31.24
C GLY A 368 6.35 0.10 32.22
N LYS A 369 5.22 0.70 31.81
CA LYS A 369 4.40 1.62 32.59
C LYS A 369 2.92 1.52 32.23
N LYS A 370 2.05 2.08 33.09
CA LYS A 370 0.60 2.03 32.93
C LYS A 370 0.00 3.34 32.43
N LYS A 371 0.72 4.47 32.56
CA LYS A 371 0.25 5.81 32.21
C LYS A 371 1.35 6.62 31.55
N ILE A 372 0.97 7.57 30.74
CA ILE A 372 1.77 8.68 30.24
C ILE A 372 1.39 9.90 31.09
N GLU A 373 2.37 10.52 31.72
CA GLU A 373 2.19 11.66 32.62
C GLU A 373 3.22 12.72 32.31
N LYS A 374 2.93 13.98 32.64
CA LYS A 374 3.90 15.06 32.53
C LYS A 374 5.09 14.76 33.46
N ARG A 375 6.31 14.87 32.93
CA ARG A 375 7.55 14.70 33.69
C ARG A 375 7.83 15.89 34.62
#